data_fa953c63b101db92e5524723a033510c
#
_entry.id   fa953c63b101db92e5524723a033510c
#
_cell.length_a   1.000
_cell.length_b   1.000
_cell.length_c   1.000
_cell.angle_alpha   90.00
_cell.angle_beta   90.00
_cell.angle_gamma   90.00
#
_symmetry.space_group_name_H-M   'P 1'
#
loop_
_entity.id
_entity.type
_entity.pdbx_description
1 polymer ?
#
loop_
_entity_poly.entity_id
_entity_poly.type
_entity_poly.pdbx_seq_one_letter_code
_entity_poly.pdbx_strand_id
1 'polypeptide(L)'
;REVERDMKRTAKAQEFERAAVLRNRLLALQNLGKQVIFSDKEFLDISKDQAFVQLQTLLRLADPPKRIEGYDISHMSGTNVVASMVVFTNGVSNKGEYRKFKTSQRNDDYGNMHETIFRRFSEKNRKNWTMPSLVLIDGGMGQLTAAILAMKEQGVAVPIVSIAKREEEMVVHKADSFIDTSYLEKLIREPIAGIDVRLDRDFYVVNLHVGQLNAGAHSKNLRGGRTLSPYTDTVKLIQRIRDESHRFAVSYHTVLKRQQQTASLLDDIPTIGPVTRK
;
A
#
# COMPACT_ATOMS: atom_id res chain seq x y z
N ARG A 1 2.72 -13.04 -28.98
CA ARG A 1 2.00 -13.61 -30.14
C ARG A 1 2.56 -14.99 -30.54
N GLU A 2 3.89 -15.18 -30.60
CA GLU A 2 4.52 -16.46 -30.96
C GLU A 2 4.29 -17.54 -29.88
N VAL A 3 4.62 -17.26 -28.62
CA VAL A 3 4.41 -18.16 -27.49
C VAL A 3 2.93 -18.56 -27.31
N GLU A 4 2.00 -17.62 -27.59
CA GLU A 4 0.57 -17.90 -27.50
C GLU A 4 0.10 -18.84 -28.64
N ARG A 5 0.64 -18.66 -29.83
CA ARG A 5 0.37 -19.52 -30.98
C ARG A 5 0.87 -20.93 -30.75
N ASP A 6 2.11 -21.06 -30.22
CA ASP A 6 2.71 -22.34 -29.90
C ASP A 6 1.96 -23.06 -28.76
N MET A 7 1.52 -22.32 -27.73
CA MET A 7 0.68 -22.86 -26.67
C MET A 7 -0.63 -23.45 -27.21
N LYS A 8 -1.30 -22.72 -28.13
CA LYS A 8 -2.55 -23.21 -28.73
C LYS A 8 -2.29 -24.41 -29.65
N ARG A 9 -1.16 -24.47 -30.34
CA ARG A 9 -0.77 -25.59 -31.21
C ARG A 9 -0.48 -26.86 -30.39
N THR A 10 0.31 -26.77 -29.32
CA THR A 10 0.63 -27.88 -28.43
C THR A 10 -0.60 -28.39 -27.67
N ALA A 11 -1.52 -27.49 -27.27
CA ALA A 11 -2.78 -27.87 -26.67
C ALA A 11 -3.69 -28.67 -27.63
N LYS A 12 -3.74 -28.27 -28.93
CA LYS A 12 -4.46 -29.03 -29.95
C LYS A 12 -3.83 -30.39 -30.26
N ALA A 13 -2.52 -30.49 -30.12
CA ALA A 13 -1.79 -31.75 -30.26
C ALA A 13 -1.87 -32.65 -29.02
N GLN A 14 -2.67 -32.25 -28.01
CA GLN A 14 -2.84 -32.95 -26.72
C GLN A 14 -1.53 -33.07 -25.88
N GLU A 15 -0.49 -32.28 -26.21
CA GLU A 15 0.75 -32.17 -25.44
C GLU A 15 0.54 -31.24 -24.23
N PHE A 16 -0.28 -31.64 -23.25
CA PHE A 16 -0.77 -30.78 -22.19
C PHE A 16 0.33 -30.25 -21.26
N GLU A 17 1.37 -31.03 -20.99
CA GLU A 17 2.52 -30.58 -20.17
C GLU A 17 3.29 -29.46 -20.86
N ARG A 18 3.56 -29.57 -22.15
CA ARG A 18 4.20 -28.52 -22.95
C ARG A 18 3.34 -27.29 -23.07
N ALA A 19 2.03 -27.46 -23.27
CA ALA A 19 1.07 -26.36 -23.30
C ALA A 19 1.03 -25.61 -21.94
N ALA A 20 1.12 -26.34 -20.80
CA ALA A 20 1.17 -25.73 -19.48
C ALA A 20 2.46 -24.92 -19.25
N VAL A 21 3.61 -25.41 -19.69
CA VAL A 21 4.88 -24.64 -19.64
C VAL A 21 4.80 -23.37 -20.46
N LEU A 22 4.26 -23.44 -21.69
CA LEU A 22 4.10 -22.28 -22.57
C LEU A 22 3.09 -21.27 -22.00
N ARG A 23 2.00 -21.74 -21.37
CA ARG A 23 1.04 -20.89 -20.65
C ARG A 23 1.73 -20.13 -19.51
N ASN A 24 2.50 -20.81 -18.68
CA ASN A 24 3.21 -20.19 -17.56
C ASN A 24 4.23 -19.16 -18.07
N ARG A 25 4.92 -19.46 -19.18
CA ARG A 25 5.84 -18.53 -19.84
C ARG A 25 5.12 -17.32 -20.41
N LEU A 26 3.92 -17.49 -21.01
CA LEU A 26 3.10 -16.42 -21.50
C LEU A 26 2.62 -15.49 -20.38
N LEU A 27 2.17 -16.07 -19.26
CA LEU A 27 1.77 -15.33 -18.06
C LEU A 27 2.95 -14.53 -17.45
N ALA A 28 4.14 -15.15 -17.40
CA ALA A 28 5.35 -14.47 -16.94
C ALA A 28 5.72 -13.28 -17.84
N LEU A 29 5.64 -13.44 -19.18
CA LEU A 29 5.89 -12.36 -20.14
C LEU A 29 4.83 -11.25 -20.07
N GLN A 30 3.56 -11.60 -19.87
CA GLN A 30 2.50 -10.62 -19.67
C GLN A 30 2.68 -9.83 -18.36
N ASN A 31 3.15 -10.49 -17.31
CA ASN A 31 3.44 -9.85 -16.02
C ASN A 31 4.71 -8.97 -16.10
N LEU A 32 5.74 -9.39 -16.85
CA LEU A 32 6.90 -8.53 -17.13
C LEU A 32 6.51 -7.27 -17.92
N GLY A 33 5.65 -7.41 -18.93
CA GLY A 33 5.12 -6.27 -19.69
C GLY A 33 4.33 -5.31 -18.81
N LYS A 34 3.57 -5.82 -17.84
CA LYS A 34 2.88 -4.98 -16.85
C LYS A 34 3.87 -4.30 -15.88
N GLN A 35 4.93 -4.98 -15.44
CA GLN A 35 5.96 -4.39 -14.58
C GLN A 35 6.78 -3.31 -15.30
N VAL A 36 7.14 -3.51 -16.56
CA VAL A 36 7.88 -2.54 -17.38
C VAL A 36 7.00 -1.31 -17.69
N ILE A 37 5.71 -1.52 -17.98
CA ILE A 37 4.77 -0.39 -18.21
C ILE A 37 4.57 0.44 -16.93
N PHE A 38 4.64 -0.18 -15.74
CA PHE A 38 4.57 0.56 -14.48
C PHE A 38 5.86 1.36 -14.19
N SER A 39 7.05 0.83 -14.48
CA SER A 39 8.31 1.53 -14.20
C SER A 39 8.56 2.69 -15.18
N ASP A 40 8.25 2.54 -16.46
CA ASP A 40 8.45 3.61 -17.46
C ASP A 40 7.39 4.72 -17.35
N LYS A 41 6.14 4.41 -16.98
CA LYS A 41 5.14 5.42 -16.65
C LYS A 41 5.44 6.18 -15.35
N GLU A 42 6.19 5.60 -14.44
CA GLU A 42 6.61 6.31 -13.22
C GLU A 42 7.48 7.53 -13.51
N PHE A 43 8.26 7.52 -14.57
CA PHE A 43 9.16 8.61 -14.94
C PHE A 43 8.49 9.73 -15.77
N LEU A 44 7.37 9.47 -16.42
CA LEU A 44 6.76 10.39 -17.38
C LEU A 44 5.47 11.07 -16.88
N ASP A 45 5.07 10.85 -15.63
CA ASP A 45 3.76 11.27 -15.16
C ASP A 45 3.80 12.67 -14.52
N ILE A 46 3.50 13.68 -15.31
CA ILE A 46 3.23 15.07 -14.86
C ILE A 46 2.12 15.13 -13.79
N SER A 47 1.31 14.06 -13.68
CA SER A 47 0.23 13.93 -12.71
C SER A 47 0.67 13.81 -11.23
N LYS A 48 1.96 13.51 -10.98
CA LYS A 48 2.48 13.36 -9.60
C LYS A 48 2.48 14.66 -8.83
N ASP A 49 2.83 15.75 -9.49
CA ASP A 49 2.83 17.07 -8.86
C ASP A 49 1.41 17.49 -8.50
N GLN A 50 0.42 17.15 -9.33
CA GLN A 50 -0.99 17.41 -9.00
C GLN A 50 -1.46 16.60 -7.79
N ALA A 51 -1.10 15.31 -7.70
CA ALA A 51 -1.45 14.49 -6.56
C ALA A 51 -0.91 15.06 -5.24
N PHE A 52 0.32 15.58 -5.23
CA PHE A 52 0.90 16.20 -4.05
C PHE A 52 0.21 17.52 -3.68
N VAL A 53 -0.08 18.38 -4.67
CA VAL A 53 -0.80 19.64 -4.44
C VAL A 53 -2.22 19.36 -3.92
N GLN A 54 -2.88 18.34 -4.46
CA GLN A 54 -4.21 17.92 -4.00
C GLN A 54 -4.17 17.39 -2.56
N LEU A 55 -3.19 16.53 -2.21
CA LEU A 55 -3.01 16.05 -0.83
C LEU A 55 -2.66 17.19 0.12
N GLN A 56 -1.77 18.09 -0.29
CA GLN A 56 -1.45 19.29 0.49
C GLN A 56 -2.68 20.12 0.78
N THR A 57 -3.50 20.40 -0.24
CA THR A 57 -4.73 21.18 -0.09
C THR A 57 -5.76 20.46 0.78
N LEU A 58 -5.98 19.16 0.51
CA LEU A 58 -6.98 18.35 1.22
C LEU A 58 -6.67 18.20 2.71
N LEU A 59 -5.40 17.98 3.03
CA LEU A 59 -4.93 17.78 4.40
C LEU A 59 -4.34 19.04 5.03
N ARG A 60 -4.41 20.19 4.34
CA ARG A 60 -3.86 21.48 4.81
C ARG A 60 -2.42 21.37 5.30
N LEU A 61 -1.58 20.61 4.57
CA LEU A 61 -0.18 20.44 4.90
C LEU A 61 0.59 21.75 4.58
N ALA A 62 1.60 22.07 5.39
CA ALA A 62 2.45 23.23 5.15
C ALA A 62 3.19 23.12 3.80
N ASP A 63 3.69 21.92 3.48
CA ASP A 63 4.38 21.62 2.23
C ASP A 63 3.79 20.37 1.55
N PRO A 64 3.97 20.23 0.23
CA PRO A 64 3.59 19.00 -0.47
C PRO A 64 4.30 17.77 0.14
N PRO A 65 3.59 16.65 0.37
CA PRO A 65 4.15 15.49 1.05
C PRO A 65 5.11 14.72 0.15
N LYS A 66 6.34 15.22 -0.03
CA LYS A 66 7.35 14.64 -0.92
C LYS A 66 7.88 13.29 -0.47
N ARG A 67 7.87 13.01 0.86
CA ARG A 67 8.25 11.72 1.42
C ARG A 67 7.06 11.11 2.15
N ILE A 68 6.52 10.03 1.62
CA ILE A 68 5.41 9.29 2.20
C ILE A 68 5.90 7.92 2.65
N GLU A 69 5.59 7.55 3.89
CA GLU A 69 5.83 6.21 4.41
C GLU A 69 4.50 5.46 4.51
N GLY A 70 4.38 4.31 3.81
CA GLY A 70 3.20 3.45 3.83
C GLY A 70 3.43 2.21 4.71
N TYR A 71 2.43 1.84 5.53
CA TYR A 71 2.51 0.73 6.49
C TYR A 71 1.36 -0.25 6.28
N ASP A 72 1.68 -1.54 6.28
CA ASP A 72 0.73 -2.65 6.25
C ASP A 72 1.11 -3.73 7.26
N ILE A 73 0.12 -4.32 7.91
CA ILE A 73 0.28 -5.47 8.80
C ILE A 73 -0.12 -6.73 8.07
N SER A 74 0.81 -7.67 7.97
CA SER A 74 0.59 -8.95 7.31
C SER A 74 0.80 -10.12 8.25
N HIS A 75 -0.20 -11.00 8.32
CA HIS A 75 -0.14 -12.23 9.11
C HIS A 75 0.56 -13.34 8.34
N MET A 76 1.55 -13.95 8.96
CA MET A 76 2.14 -15.19 8.47
C MET A 76 1.38 -16.40 9.00
N SER A 77 1.11 -17.36 8.13
CA SER A 77 0.53 -18.65 8.53
C SER A 77 1.38 -19.28 9.64
N GLY A 78 0.90 -19.20 10.87
CA GLY A 78 1.39 -19.97 12.00
C GLY A 78 1.94 -19.19 13.19
N THR A 79 2.83 -18.22 13.09
CA THR A 79 3.48 -17.71 14.32
C THR A 79 4.06 -16.29 14.26
N ASN A 80 4.31 -15.70 13.12
CA ASN A 80 4.99 -14.41 13.06
C ASN A 80 4.15 -13.38 12.30
N VAL A 81 3.87 -12.26 12.92
CA VAL A 81 3.29 -11.08 12.28
C VAL A 81 4.43 -10.17 11.84
N VAL A 82 4.34 -9.68 10.62
CA VAL A 82 5.35 -8.76 10.06
C VAL A 82 4.64 -7.51 9.56
N ALA A 83 5.09 -6.37 10.04
CA ALA A 83 4.72 -5.09 9.47
C ALA A 83 5.71 -4.69 8.38
N SER A 84 5.20 -4.20 7.27
CA SER A 84 5.98 -3.63 6.18
C SER A 84 5.94 -2.11 6.24
N MET A 85 7.08 -1.48 5.97
CA MET A 85 7.21 -0.05 5.72
C MET A 85 7.76 0.14 4.31
N VAL A 86 7.00 0.79 3.45
CA VAL A 86 7.46 1.24 2.13
C VAL A 86 7.66 2.75 2.14
N VAL A 87 8.57 3.23 1.31
CA VAL A 87 8.90 4.64 1.21
C VAL A 87 8.73 5.11 -0.21
N PHE A 88 8.01 6.21 -0.39
CA PHE A 88 7.88 6.92 -1.64
C PHE A 88 8.52 8.30 -1.50
N THR A 89 9.41 8.65 -2.43
CA THR A 89 10.04 9.95 -2.50
C THR A 89 9.69 10.59 -3.83
N ASN A 90 9.08 11.77 -3.79
CA ASN A 90 8.58 12.46 -4.99
C ASN A 90 7.68 11.56 -5.85
N GLY A 91 6.81 10.75 -5.22
CA GLY A 91 5.89 9.84 -5.89
C GLY A 91 6.51 8.58 -6.49
N VAL A 92 7.81 8.33 -6.29
CA VAL A 92 8.53 7.14 -6.76
C VAL A 92 8.90 6.25 -5.58
N SER A 93 8.76 4.95 -5.74
CA SER A 93 9.12 3.96 -4.72
C SER A 93 10.64 3.98 -4.45
N ASN A 94 11.05 4.22 -3.20
CA ASN A 94 12.44 4.19 -2.77
C ASN A 94 12.73 2.87 -2.03
N LYS A 95 12.96 1.81 -2.80
CA LYS A 95 13.11 0.44 -2.28
C LYS A 95 14.29 0.27 -1.32
N GLY A 96 15.33 1.09 -1.41
CA GLY A 96 16.49 1.07 -0.51
C GLY A 96 16.12 1.41 0.94
N GLU A 97 15.05 2.17 1.12
CA GLU A 97 14.57 2.60 2.43
C GLU A 97 13.41 1.77 2.98
N TYR A 98 12.98 0.71 2.30
CA TYR A 98 11.95 -0.19 2.81
C TYR A 98 12.42 -0.94 4.05
N ARG A 99 11.54 -1.13 5.02
CA ARG A 99 11.85 -1.85 6.25
C ARG A 99 10.75 -2.85 6.59
N LYS A 100 11.13 -3.90 7.32
CA LYS A 100 10.24 -4.91 7.88
C LYS A 100 10.43 -4.94 9.39
N PHE A 101 9.32 -4.95 10.09
CA PHE A 101 9.30 -5.04 11.54
C PHE A 101 8.69 -6.39 11.92
N LYS A 102 9.46 -7.24 12.57
CA LYS A 102 8.91 -8.40 13.26
C LYS A 102 8.20 -7.89 14.50
N THR A 103 6.95 -8.20 14.65
CA THR A 103 6.14 -7.81 15.80
C THR A 103 5.87 -9.00 16.70
N SER A 104 5.60 -8.73 17.97
CA SER A 104 5.52 -9.77 19.03
C SER A 104 4.09 -10.28 19.24
N GLN A 105 3.07 -9.54 18.83
CA GLN A 105 1.69 -9.83 19.16
C GLN A 105 1.00 -10.67 18.09
N ARG A 106 0.55 -11.87 18.46
CA ARG A 106 -0.23 -12.73 17.57
C ARG A 106 -1.68 -12.25 17.53
N ASN A 107 -2.25 -12.13 16.34
CA ASN A 107 -3.66 -11.78 16.11
C ASN A 107 -4.12 -10.42 16.70
N ASP A 108 -3.20 -9.49 16.93
CA ASP A 108 -3.52 -8.14 17.36
C ASP A 108 -2.94 -7.11 16.37
N ASP A 109 -3.72 -6.75 15.36
CA ASP A 109 -3.31 -5.77 14.35
C ASP A 109 -3.07 -4.38 14.93
N TYR A 110 -3.79 -4.02 15.99
CA TYR A 110 -3.65 -2.72 16.63
C TYR A 110 -2.34 -2.64 17.41
N GLY A 111 -2.05 -3.64 18.25
CA GLY A 111 -0.79 -3.73 18.98
C GLY A 111 0.41 -3.86 18.05
N ASN A 112 0.30 -4.60 16.97
CA ASN A 112 1.37 -4.72 15.95
C ASN A 112 1.62 -3.40 15.22
N MET A 113 0.58 -2.64 14.90
CA MET A 113 0.71 -1.31 14.31
C MET A 113 1.35 -0.34 15.30
N HIS A 114 0.89 -0.32 16.53
CA HIS A 114 1.46 0.49 17.60
C HIS A 114 2.96 0.19 17.78
N GLU A 115 3.34 -1.08 17.96
CA GLU A 115 4.75 -1.49 18.10
C GLU A 115 5.60 -1.03 16.91
N THR A 116 5.07 -1.17 15.69
CA THR A 116 5.78 -0.80 14.47
C THR A 116 6.07 0.68 14.42
N ILE A 117 5.06 1.52 14.64
CA ILE A 117 5.16 2.97 14.60
C ILE A 117 6.01 3.48 15.78
N PHE A 118 5.83 2.91 16.98
CA PHE A 118 6.65 3.22 18.14
C PHE A 118 8.14 2.98 17.88
N ARG A 119 8.50 1.84 17.28
CA ARG A 119 9.88 1.51 16.91
C ARG A 119 10.39 2.40 15.79
N ARG A 120 9.57 2.71 14.78
CA ARG A 120 9.95 3.62 13.68
C ARG A 120 10.34 4.99 14.22
N PHE A 121 9.55 5.55 15.12
CA PHE A 121 9.76 6.89 15.65
C PHE A 121 10.57 6.94 16.94
N SER A 122 11.19 5.82 17.36
CA SER A 122 12.15 5.82 18.46
C SER A 122 13.32 6.79 18.18
N GLU A 123 13.92 7.34 19.22
CA GLU A 123 15.03 8.29 19.12
C GLU A 123 16.17 7.78 18.23
N LYS A 124 16.54 6.49 18.38
CA LYS A 124 17.55 5.82 17.57
C LYS A 124 17.23 5.87 16.08
N ASN A 125 16.00 5.55 15.70
CA ASN A 125 15.60 5.49 14.30
C ASN A 125 15.34 6.88 13.72
N ARG A 126 14.86 7.83 14.51
CA ARG A 126 14.75 9.24 14.08
C ARG A 126 16.10 9.88 13.73
N LYS A 127 17.16 9.52 14.44
CA LYS A 127 18.52 10.00 14.12
C LYS A 127 19.10 9.42 12.83
N ASN A 128 18.69 8.19 12.47
CA ASN A 128 19.28 7.44 11.36
C ASN A 128 18.43 7.41 10.10
N TRP A 129 17.12 7.64 10.20
CA TRP A 129 16.18 7.54 9.08
C TRP A 129 15.50 8.89 8.87
N THR A 130 15.44 9.32 7.61
CA THR A 130 14.77 10.57 7.23
C THR A 130 13.32 10.57 7.68
N MET A 131 12.85 11.67 8.25
CA MET A 131 11.46 11.82 8.69
C MET A 131 10.52 11.92 7.50
N PRO A 132 9.34 11.28 7.54
CA PRO A 132 8.32 11.43 6.50
C PRO A 132 7.59 12.77 6.61
N SER A 133 7.06 13.22 5.47
CA SER A 133 6.12 14.35 5.40
C SER A 133 4.68 13.90 5.62
N LEU A 134 4.40 12.60 5.39
CA LEU A 134 3.09 11.98 5.59
C LEU A 134 3.27 10.49 5.90
N VAL A 135 2.51 10.00 6.86
CA VAL A 135 2.37 8.59 7.18
C VAL A 135 1.03 8.08 6.65
N LEU A 136 1.06 6.96 5.92
CA LEU A 136 -0.11 6.29 5.37
C LEU A 136 -0.23 4.89 5.99
N ILE A 137 -1.34 4.62 6.66
CA ILE A 137 -1.65 3.32 7.26
C ILE A 137 -2.62 2.55 6.36
N ASP A 138 -2.26 1.34 5.92
CA ASP A 138 -3.21 0.42 5.27
C ASP A 138 -4.05 -0.26 6.33
N GLY A 139 -5.16 0.39 6.70
CA GLY A 139 -6.02 -0.08 7.77
C GLY A 139 -7.16 0.87 8.09
N GLY A 140 -8.04 0.40 9.00
CA GLY A 140 -9.18 1.19 9.47
C GLY A 140 -8.85 2.13 10.64
N MET A 141 -9.92 2.70 11.23
CA MET A 141 -9.86 3.66 12.34
C MET A 141 -9.05 3.15 13.53
N GLY A 142 -9.17 1.86 13.89
CA GLY A 142 -8.47 1.29 15.04
C GLY A 142 -6.95 1.23 14.83
N GLN A 143 -6.49 0.88 13.62
CA GLN A 143 -5.06 0.88 13.29
C GLN A 143 -4.51 2.31 13.24
N LEU A 144 -5.29 3.28 12.72
CA LEU A 144 -4.93 4.69 12.75
C LEU A 144 -4.77 5.19 14.19
N THR A 145 -5.73 4.86 15.07
CA THR A 145 -5.66 5.25 16.50
C THR A 145 -4.43 4.67 17.19
N ALA A 146 -4.12 3.39 16.95
CA ALA A 146 -2.93 2.75 17.49
C ALA A 146 -1.64 3.41 17.03
N ALA A 147 -1.56 3.78 15.74
CA ALA A 147 -0.43 4.49 15.18
C ALA A 147 -0.25 5.90 15.78
N ILE A 148 -1.35 6.65 15.91
CA ILE A 148 -1.36 7.98 16.54
C ILE A 148 -0.87 7.90 17.98
N LEU A 149 -1.35 6.94 18.76
CA LEU A 149 -0.93 6.73 20.15
C LEU A 149 0.58 6.51 20.23
N ALA A 150 1.12 5.63 19.41
CA ALA A 150 2.56 5.34 19.35
C ALA A 150 3.39 6.59 18.98
N MET A 151 2.91 7.42 18.06
CA MET A 151 3.57 8.68 17.70
C MET A 151 3.56 9.68 18.86
N LYS A 152 2.44 9.82 19.57
CA LYS A 152 2.32 10.67 20.76
C LYS A 152 3.28 10.23 21.87
N GLU A 153 3.38 8.94 22.13
CA GLU A 153 4.31 8.36 23.12
C GLU A 153 5.78 8.66 22.77
N GLN A 154 6.12 8.73 21.48
CA GLN A 154 7.44 9.09 20.99
C GLN A 154 7.65 10.62 20.86
N GLY A 155 6.66 11.43 21.20
CA GLY A 155 6.72 12.90 21.07
C GLY A 155 6.88 13.36 19.62
N VAL A 156 6.23 12.67 18.67
CA VAL A 156 6.32 12.96 17.24
C VAL A 156 4.98 13.43 16.71
N ALA A 157 5.02 14.53 15.94
CA ALA A 157 3.85 15.15 15.30
C ALA A 157 4.07 15.19 13.78
N VAL A 158 3.85 14.06 13.10
CA VAL A 158 3.90 13.96 11.63
C VAL A 158 2.48 13.74 11.12
N PRO A 159 2.03 14.40 10.04
CA PRO A 159 0.75 14.13 9.41
C PRO A 159 0.54 12.64 9.17
N ILE A 160 -0.62 12.13 9.58
CA ILE A 160 -0.96 10.71 9.47
C ILE A 160 -2.40 10.51 9.04
N VAL A 161 -2.60 9.61 8.09
CA VAL A 161 -3.91 9.18 7.61
C VAL A 161 -3.93 7.66 7.42
N SER A 162 -5.12 7.06 7.35
CA SER A 162 -5.24 5.66 6.96
C SER A 162 -6.17 5.48 5.76
N ILE A 163 -6.06 4.31 5.11
CA ILE A 163 -6.93 3.91 4.00
C ILE A 163 -7.71 2.68 4.40
N ALA A 164 -9.03 2.81 4.45
CA ALA A 164 -9.93 1.71 4.76
C ALA A 164 -10.11 0.77 3.55
N LYS A 165 -9.97 -0.55 3.79
CA LYS A 165 -9.88 -1.57 2.72
C LYS A 165 -11.11 -1.71 1.82
N ARG A 166 -12.32 -1.48 2.34
CA ARG A 166 -13.55 -1.81 1.59
C ARG A 166 -13.85 -0.85 0.44
N GLU A 167 -13.68 0.45 0.66
CA GLU A 167 -14.07 1.50 -0.31
C GLU A 167 -12.91 2.42 -0.67
N GLU A 168 -11.70 2.08 -0.25
CA GLU A 168 -10.48 2.89 -0.46
C GLU A 168 -10.64 4.33 0.06
N GLU A 169 -11.39 4.49 1.15
CA GLU A 169 -11.64 5.77 1.79
C GLU A 169 -10.46 6.18 2.66
N MET A 170 -10.07 7.44 2.56
CA MET A 170 -9.09 8.02 3.46
C MET A 170 -9.76 8.33 4.80
N VAL A 171 -9.13 7.92 5.90
CA VAL A 171 -9.60 8.19 7.26
C VAL A 171 -8.62 9.11 7.97
N VAL A 172 -9.14 10.15 8.60
CA VAL A 172 -8.41 11.19 9.30
C VAL A 172 -9.01 11.36 10.69
N HIS A 173 -8.21 11.27 11.74
CA HIS A 173 -8.67 11.56 13.10
C HIS A 173 -8.83 13.06 13.30
N LYS A 174 -9.99 13.49 13.81
CA LYS A 174 -10.40 14.90 13.92
C LYS A 174 -9.39 15.78 14.65
N ALA A 175 -8.84 15.32 15.75
CA ALA A 175 -7.94 16.09 16.61
C ALA A 175 -6.46 15.67 16.48
N ASP A 176 -6.19 14.40 16.15
CA ASP A 176 -4.89 13.78 16.44
C ASP A 176 -4.12 13.33 15.19
N SER A 177 -4.62 13.55 13.98
CA SER A 177 -3.89 13.23 12.73
C SER A 177 -2.75 14.22 12.40
N PHE A 178 -2.50 15.21 13.25
CA PHE A 178 -1.48 16.25 13.08
C PHE A 178 -1.62 17.02 11.76
N ILE A 179 -2.87 17.28 11.36
CA ILE A 179 -3.25 18.07 10.18
C ILE A 179 -4.31 19.09 10.56
N ASP A 180 -4.45 20.14 9.76
CA ASP A 180 -5.55 21.09 9.88
C ASP A 180 -6.79 20.55 9.17
N THR A 181 -7.80 20.15 9.93
CA THR A 181 -9.06 19.57 9.41
C THR A 181 -10.08 20.58 8.94
N SER A 182 -9.80 21.88 9.00
CA SER A 182 -10.74 22.96 8.64
C SER A 182 -11.28 22.86 7.22
N TYR A 183 -10.45 22.36 6.28
CA TYR A 183 -10.89 22.15 4.90
C TYR A 183 -11.86 20.96 4.78
N LEU A 184 -11.64 19.89 5.53
CA LEU A 184 -12.57 18.75 5.58
C LEU A 184 -13.92 19.18 6.19
N GLU A 185 -13.91 20.01 7.22
CA GLU A 185 -15.12 20.59 7.79
C GLU A 185 -15.86 21.48 6.78
N LYS A 186 -15.11 22.28 6.01
CA LYS A 186 -15.68 23.07 4.93
C LYS A 186 -16.36 22.19 3.88
N LEU A 187 -15.73 21.10 3.45
CA LEU A 187 -16.28 20.17 2.46
C LEU A 187 -17.56 19.47 2.91
N ILE A 188 -17.75 19.24 4.21
CA ILE A 188 -19.01 18.74 4.77
C ILE A 188 -20.13 19.78 4.62
N ARG A 189 -19.83 21.07 4.85
CA ARG A 189 -20.82 22.17 4.76
C ARG A 189 -21.10 22.58 3.32
N GLU A 190 -20.08 22.55 2.50
CA GLU A 190 -20.08 22.98 1.10
C GLU A 190 -19.52 21.85 0.22
N PRO A 191 -20.31 20.80 -0.07
CA PRO A 191 -19.85 19.66 -0.88
C PRO A 191 -19.46 20.10 -2.29
N ILE A 192 -18.37 19.52 -2.80
CA ILE A 192 -17.91 19.73 -4.18
C ILE A 192 -17.90 18.41 -4.94
N ALA A 193 -18.04 18.50 -6.27
CA ALA A 193 -18.03 17.32 -7.12
C ALA A 193 -16.71 16.53 -7.02
N GLY A 194 -16.80 15.21 -6.95
CA GLY A 194 -15.65 14.31 -6.99
C GLY A 194 -15.02 13.97 -5.64
N ILE A 195 -15.57 14.50 -4.56
CA ILE A 195 -15.15 14.15 -3.20
C ILE A 195 -16.39 14.14 -2.28
N ASP A 196 -16.47 13.16 -1.42
CA ASP A 196 -17.44 13.11 -0.33
C ASP A 196 -16.72 13.01 1.01
N VAL A 197 -17.12 13.84 1.97
CA VAL A 197 -16.52 13.87 3.30
C VAL A 197 -17.64 13.71 4.32
N ARG A 198 -17.53 12.70 5.15
CA ARG A 198 -18.45 12.48 6.26
C ARG A 198 -17.72 12.37 7.59
N LEU A 199 -18.39 12.73 8.65
CA LEU A 199 -17.91 12.55 10.02
C LEU A 199 -18.48 11.22 10.56
N ASP A 200 -17.60 10.36 11.04
CA ASP A 200 -17.94 9.14 11.78
C ASP A 200 -17.21 9.16 13.12
N ARG A 201 -17.95 9.50 14.20
CA ARG A 201 -17.40 9.71 15.56
C ARG A 201 -16.29 10.77 15.55
N ASP A 202 -15.06 10.36 15.86
CA ASP A 202 -13.89 11.23 15.91
C ASP A 202 -13.07 11.23 14.61
N PHE A 203 -13.65 10.71 13.51
CA PHE A 203 -12.94 10.55 12.25
C PHE A 203 -13.68 11.22 11.09
N TYR A 204 -12.94 11.90 10.24
CA TYR A 204 -13.39 12.23 8.90
C TYR A 204 -13.10 11.04 8.00
N VAL A 205 -14.12 10.64 7.26
CA VAL A 205 -14.02 9.62 6.21
C VAL A 205 -14.18 10.33 4.88
N VAL A 206 -13.15 10.26 4.06
CA VAL A 206 -13.03 11.00 2.80
C VAL A 206 -13.02 10.02 1.63
N ASN A 207 -14.08 10.08 0.81
CA ASN A 207 -14.20 9.30 -0.41
C ASN A 207 -13.82 10.16 -1.63
N LEU A 208 -12.75 9.78 -2.31
CA LEU A 208 -12.23 10.47 -3.50
C LEU A 208 -12.74 9.83 -4.81
N HIS A 209 -13.60 8.81 -4.74
CA HIS A 209 -14.10 8.03 -5.88
C HIS A 209 -15.52 8.43 -6.33
N VAL A 210 -16.15 9.42 -5.74
CA VAL A 210 -17.58 9.77 -5.94
C VAL A 210 -17.98 10.00 -7.39
N GLY A 211 -17.05 10.33 -8.28
CA GLY A 211 -17.33 10.43 -9.73
C GLY A 211 -17.25 9.11 -10.49
N GLN A 212 -16.67 8.05 -9.92
CA GLN A 212 -16.44 6.76 -10.57
C GLN A 212 -17.54 5.73 -10.27
N LEU A 213 -18.11 5.76 -9.06
CA LEU A 213 -19.12 4.81 -8.61
C LEU A 213 -20.51 5.06 -9.22
N ASN A 214 -20.86 6.30 -9.49
CA ASN A 214 -22.17 6.65 -10.09
C ASN A 214 -22.23 6.40 -11.61
N ALA A 215 -21.12 6.14 -12.28
CA ALA A 215 -21.11 5.78 -13.71
C ALA A 215 -21.62 4.35 -13.99
N GLY A 216 -21.71 3.49 -12.97
CA GLY A 216 -22.11 2.10 -13.13
C GLY A 216 -23.61 1.81 -12.91
N ALA A 217 -24.30 2.60 -12.10
CA ALA A 217 -25.64 2.22 -11.62
C ALA A 217 -26.82 2.89 -12.35
N HIS A 218 -26.69 4.07 -12.96
CA HIS A 218 -27.82 4.81 -13.54
C HIS A 218 -27.57 5.53 -14.87
N SER A 219 -26.46 5.31 -15.56
CA SER A 219 -26.17 6.02 -16.83
C SER A 219 -26.35 5.13 -18.05
N LYS A 220 -27.62 4.75 -18.36
CA LYS A 220 -27.93 4.21 -19.71
C LYS A 220 -28.15 5.29 -20.78
N ASN A 221 -28.08 6.59 -20.45
CA ASN A 221 -28.45 7.66 -21.39
C ASN A 221 -27.58 8.93 -21.39
N LEU A 222 -26.30 8.88 -21.01
CA LEU A 222 -25.43 10.04 -21.20
C LEU A 222 -24.29 9.71 -22.17
N ARG A 223 -24.49 10.09 -23.45
CA ARG A 223 -23.42 10.34 -24.40
C ARG A 223 -22.65 11.59 -23.93
N GLY A 224 -21.76 11.42 -22.98
CA GLY A 224 -20.94 12.50 -22.44
C GLY A 224 -19.72 11.89 -21.76
N GLY A 225 -18.53 12.40 -22.07
CA GLY A 225 -17.26 11.87 -21.63
C GLY A 225 -17.20 11.61 -20.12
N ARG A 226 -16.46 10.55 -19.72
CA ARG A 226 -16.15 10.25 -18.32
C ARG A 226 -15.55 11.49 -17.66
N THR A 227 -16.32 12.14 -16.81
CA THR A 227 -15.77 13.20 -15.95
C THR A 227 -14.92 12.50 -14.90
N LEU A 228 -13.61 12.48 -15.12
CA LEU A 228 -12.67 11.96 -14.13
C LEU A 228 -12.79 12.82 -12.85
N SER A 229 -12.83 12.17 -11.68
CA SER A 229 -12.74 12.89 -10.41
C SER A 229 -11.49 13.78 -10.43
N PRO A 230 -11.57 15.03 -9.95
CA PRO A 230 -10.40 15.90 -9.86
C PRO A 230 -9.29 15.30 -9.00
N TYR A 231 -9.59 14.31 -8.14
CA TYR A 231 -8.64 13.61 -7.26
C TYR A 231 -8.10 12.30 -7.83
N THR A 232 -8.30 12.01 -9.12
CA THR A 232 -7.88 10.74 -9.76
C THR A 232 -6.39 10.45 -9.55
N ASP A 233 -5.53 11.45 -9.59
CA ASP A 233 -4.08 11.26 -9.43
C ASP A 233 -3.68 11.02 -7.98
N THR A 234 -4.36 11.67 -7.03
CA THR A 234 -4.24 11.40 -5.59
C THR A 234 -4.65 9.96 -5.27
N VAL A 235 -5.78 9.51 -5.81
CA VAL A 235 -6.27 8.13 -5.67
C VAL A 235 -5.23 7.14 -6.19
N LYS A 236 -4.72 7.34 -7.39
CA LYS A 236 -3.68 6.48 -7.98
C LYS A 236 -2.42 6.44 -7.13
N LEU A 237 -1.97 7.57 -6.60
CA LEU A 237 -0.79 7.64 -5.73
C LEU A 237 -1.00 6.81 -4.46
N ILE A 238 -2.13 7.00 -3.79
CA ILE A 238 -2.50 6.27 -2.58
C ILE A 238 -2.59 4.77 -2.84
N GLN A 239 -3.27 4.36 -3.91
CA GLN A 239 -3.39 2.96 -4.33
C GLN A 239 -2.01 2.34 -4.58
N ARG A 240 -1.11 3.04 -5.27
CA ARG A 240 0.25 2.56 -5.52
C ARG A 240 1.04 2.35 -4.23
N ILE A 241 0.93 3.25 -3.25
CA ILE A 241 1.61 3.11 -1.96
C ILE A 241 1.05 1.90 -1.21
N ARG A 242 -0.27 1.75 -1.15
CA ARG A 242 -0.95 0.62 -0.52
C ARG A 242 -0.58 -0.71 -1.19
N ASP A 243 -0.70 -0.80 -2.51
CA ASP A 243 -0.41 -2.03 -3.25
C ASP A 243 1.06 -2.43 -3.11
N GLU A 244 1.98 -1.46 -3.05
CA GLU A 244 3.39 -1.71 -2.84
C GLU A 244 3.70 -2.16 -1.40
N SER A 245 3.02 -1.60 -0.36
CA SER A 245 3.18 -2.07 1.02
C SER A 245 2.70 -3.51 1.17
N HIS A 246 1.55 -3.84 0.59
CA HIS A 246 1.03 -5.20 0.56
C HIS A 246 1.93 -6.15 -0.23
N ARG A 247 2.39 -5.77 -1.44
CA ARG A 247 3.33 -6.56 -2.25
C ARG A 247 4.64 -6.83 -1.50
N PHE A 248 5.18 -5.83 -0.81
CA PHE A 248 6.41 -5.96 -0.05
C PHE A 248 6.24 -6.88 1.15
N ALA A 249 5.11 -6.81 1.85
CA ALA A 249 4.76 -7.74 2.90
C ALA A 249 4.69 -9.19 2.41
N VAL A 250 3.95 -9.46 1.33
CA VAL A 250 3.80 -10.81 0.74
C VAL A 250 5.12 -11.37 0.23
N SER A 251 6.01 -10.55 -0.33
CA SER A 251 7.31 -11.01 -0.83
C SER A 251 8.17 -11.70 0.24
N TYR A 252 8.02 -11.33 1.49
CA TYR A 252 8.74 -11.92 2.61
C TYR A 252 8.21 -13.32 2.98
N HIS A 253 6.92 -13.52 2.86
CA HIS A 253 6.30 -14.84 3.09
C HIS A 253 6.92 -15.91 2.18
N THR A 254 7.18 -15.55 0.92
CA THR A 254 7.78 -16.46 -0.05
C THR A 254 9.22 -16.83 0.30
N VAL A 255 10.01 -15.87 0.77
CA VAL A 255 11.41 -16.10 1.17
C VAL A 255 11.48 -17.00 2.39
N LEU A 256 10.68 -16.72 3.43
CA LEU A 256 10.67 -17.52 4.66
C LEU A 256 10.13 -18.94 4.44
N LYS A 257 9.08 -19.12 3.64
CA LYS A 257 8.60 -20.45 3.26
C LYS A 257 9.69 -21.26 2.55
N ARG A 258 10.41 -20.65 1.62
CA ARG A 258 11.54 -21.32 0.94
C ARG A 258 12.63 -21.72 1.94
N GLN A 259 13.03 -20.84 2.86
CA GLN A 259 14.02 -21.14 3.87
C GLN A 259 13.60 -22.28 4.80
N GLN A 260 12.34 -22.31 5.23
CA GLN A 260 11.78 -23.39 6.05
C GLN A 260 11.71 -24.71 5.29
N GLN A 261 11.30 -24.70 4.00
CA GLN A 261 11.27 -25.89 3.17
C GLN A 261 12.67 -26.44 2.90
N THR A 262 13.66 -25.58 2.64
CA THR A 262 15.04 -25.98 2.43
C THR A 262 15.67 -26.55 3.70
N ALA A 263 15.39 -25.96 4.86
CA ALA A 263 15.84 -26.50 6.14
C ALA A 263 15.23 -27.87 6.42
N SER A 264 13.91 -28.06 6.19
CA SER A 264 13.23 -29.34 6.38
C SER A 264 13.78 -30.43 5.47
N LEU A 265 14.04 -30.12 4.18
CA LEU A 265 14.61 -31.07 3.22
C LEU A 265 16.05 -31.51 3.60
N LEU A 266 16.84 -30.64 4.21
CA LEU A 266 18.19 -30.93 4.68
C LEU A 266 18.21 -31.72 6.00
N ASP A 267 17.14 -31.59 6.82
CA ASP A 267 17.00 -32.30 8.08
C ASP A 267 16.74 -33.82 7.88
N ASP A 268 16.12 -34.19 6.73
CA ASP A 268 15.79 -35.56 6.38
C ASP A 268 16.96 -36.34 5.73
N ILE A 269 18.09 -35.69 5.44
CA ILE A 269 19.25 -36.34 4.82
C ILE A 269 20.18 -36.95 5.90
N PRO A 270 20.27 -38.26 6.03
CA PRO A 270 21.21 -38.92 6.95
C PRO A 270 22.64 -38.48 6.61
N THR A 271 23.43 -38.06 7.58
CA THR A 271 24.85 -37.65 7.46
C THR A 271 25.11 -36.14 7.30
N ILE A 272 24.12 -35.28 7.12
CA ILE A 272 24.33 -33.85 7.12
C ILE A 272 24.13 -33.30 8.56
N GLY A 273 25.25 -33.06 9.26
CA GLY A 273 25.23 -32.46 10.60
C GLY A 273 25.04 -30.95 10.60
N PRO A 274 24.81 -30.31 11.78
CA PRO A 274 24.54 -28.85 11.90
C PRO A 274 25.63 -27.95 11.35
N VAL A 275 26.86 -28.41 11.23
CA VAL A 275 28.02 -27.64 10.71
C VAL A 275 28.03 -27.61 9.18
N THR A 276 27.49 -28.62 8.52
CA THR A 276 27.47 -28.76 7.04
C THR A 276 26.25 -28.04 6.43
N ARG A 277 25.33 -27.56 7.27
CA ARG A 277 24.08 -26.81 6.90
C ARG A 277 24.26 -25.31 6.77
N LYS A 278 25.47 -24.79 7.00
CA LYS A 278 25.82 -23.38 6.78
C LYS A 278 26.32 -23.20 5.35
#